data_5d9525e771ff98a3743d52c64d169075
#
_entry.id   5d9525e771ff98a3743d52c64d169075
#
_cell.length_a   1.000
_cell.length_b   1.000
_cell.length_c   1.000
_cell.angle_alpha   90.00
_cell.angle_beta   90.00
_cell.angle_gamma   90.00
#
_symmetry.space_group_name_H-M   'P 1'
#
loop_
_entity.id
_entity.type
_entity.pdbx_description
1 polymer ?
#
loop_
_entity_poly.entity_id
_entity_poly.type
_entity_poly.pdbx_seq_one_letter_code
_entity_poly.pdbx_strand_id
1 'polypeptide(L)' 'MKVLLRNPRREIEVPGGRSVERLLDDLGLGREAHLVIRNGTLVPGDARLEDGDTIEVRPVISGGAA' A
#
# COMPACT_ATOMS: atom_id res chain seq x y z
N MET A 1 8.81 5.03 6.83
CA MET A 1 8.50 3.64 6.49
C MET A 1 8.92 3.32 5.08
N LYS A 2 9.26 2.07 4.85
CA LYS A 2 9.66 1.60 3.54
C LYS A 2 8.42 1.11 2.80
N VAL A 3 8.23 1.58 1.58
CA VAL A 3 7.07 1.20 0.77
C VAL A 3 7.56 0.52 -0.50
N LEU A 4 7.12 -0.71 -0.70
CA LEU A 4 7.47 -1.51 -1.87
C LEU A 4 6.33 -1.45 -2.86
N LEU A 5 6.61 -0.98 -4.05
CA LEU A 5 5.62 -0.84 -5.12
C LEU A 5 5.91 -1.85 -6.23
N ARG A 6 4.88 -2.11 -7.03
CA ARG A 6 5.00 -2.98 -8.18
C ARG A 6 4.53 -2.26 -9.43
N ASN A 7 5.03 -2.72 -10.57
CA ASN A 7 4.66 -2.23 -11.90
C ASN A 7 5.05 -0.78 -12.15
N PRO A 8 6.33 -0.41 -12.11
CA PRO A 8 7.49 -1.28 -11.91
C PRO A 8 7.77 -1.53 -10.44
N ARG A 9 8.51 -2.57 -10.18
CA ARG A 9 8.93 -2.89 -8.81
C ARG A 9 9.93 -1.85 -8.35
N ARG A 10 9.62 -1.18 -7.25
CA ARG A 10 10.54 -0.19 -6.69
C ARG A 10 10.24 0.02 -5.21
N GLU A 11 11.21 0.59 -4.53
CA GLU A 11 11.12 0.86 -3.11
C GLU A 11 11.24 2.36 -2.88
N ILE A 12 10.36 2.92 -2.08
CA ILE A 12 10.41 4.33 -1.74
C ILE A 12 10.32 4.48 -0.22
N GLU A 13 10.78 5.63 0.27
CA GLU A 13 10.73 5.96 1.68
C GLU A 13 9.65 7.02 1.88
N VAL A 14 8.74 6.78 2.83
CA VAL A 14 7.62 7.67 3.11
C VAL A 14 7.47 7.81 4.62
N PRO A 15 7.17 9.00 5.14
CA PRO A 15 6.92 9.14 6.57
C PRO A 15 5.72 8.33 7.01
N GLY A 16 5.79 7.75 8.19
CA GLY A 16 4.66 7.06 8.78
C GLY A 16 3.66 8.02 9.39
N GLY A 17 2.80 7.51 10.27
CA GLY A 17 1.81 8.34 10.93
C GLY A 17 0.61 8.65 10.07
N ARG A 18 0.31 7.82 9.08
CA ARG A 18 -0.84 8.02 8.20
C ARG A 18 -1.58 6.69 8.02
N SER A 19 -2.82 6.77 7.56
CA SER A 19 -3.60 5.58 7.29
C SER A 19 -3.21 5.00 5.92
N VAL A 20 -3.63 3.74 5.70
CA VAL A 20 -3.45 3.10 4.40
C VAL A 20 -4.11 3.94 3.30
N GLU A 21 -5.32 4.43 3.55
CA GLU A 21 -6.03 5.25 2.57
C GLU A 21 -5.25 6.50 2.21
N ARG A 22 -4.68 7.15 3.21
CA ARG A 22 -3.91 8.36 2.98
C ARG A 22 -2.65 8.05 2.18
N LEU A 23 -2.00 6.93 2.48
CA LEU A 23 -0.82 6.53 1.73
C LEU A 23 -1.15 6.34 0.26
N LEU A 24 -2.24 5.61 -0.03
CA LEU A 24 -2.62 5.36 -1.42
C LEU A 24 -2.99 6.66 -2.13
N ASP A 25 -3.69 7.56 -1.45
CA ASP A 25 -4.02 8.85 -2.02
C ASP A 25 -2.76 9.65 -2.36
N ASP A 26 -1.80 9.66 -1.45
CA ASP A 26 -0.54 10.38 -1.65
C ASP A 26 0.24 9.82 -2.84
N LEU A 27 0.11 8.53 -3.10
CA LEU A 27 0.79 7.88 -4.21
C LEU A 27 -0.01 7.93 -5.51
N GLY A 28 -1.24 8.45 -5.45
CA GLY A 28 -2.10 8.49 -6.63
C GLY A 28 -2.65 7.13 -7.03
N LEU A 29 -2.77 6.20 -6.08
CA LEU A 29 -3.24 4.84 -6.36
C LEU A 29 -4.66 4.66 -5.84
N GLY A 30 -5.50 4.01 -6.63
CA GLY A 30 -6.89 3.75 -6.24
C GLY A 30 -6.98 2.71 -5.15
N ARG A 31 -7.77 2.98 -4.12
CA ARG A 31 -7.92 2.05 -2.99
C ARG A 31 -8.61 0.76 -3.39
N GLU A 32 -9.53 0.83 -4.32
CA GLU A 32 -10.28 -0.34 -4.77
C GLU A 32 -9.44 -1.23 -5.69
N ALA A 33 -8.31 -0.74 -6.15
CA ALA A 33 -7.46 -1.46 -7.08
C ALA A 33 -6.15 -1.95 -6.46
N HIS A 34 -5.97 -1.72 -5.16
CA HIS A 34 -4.69 -2.05 -4.50
C HIS A 34 -4.92 -2.65 -3.12
N LEU A 35 -4.08 -3.62 -2.78
CA LEU A 35 -4.01 -4.20 -1.44
C LEU A 35 -2.75 -3.70 -0.75
N VAL A 36 -2.84 -3.50 0.56
CA VAL A 36 -1.71 -3.04 1.34
C VAL A 36 -1.38 -4.08 2.40
N ILE A 37 -0.10 -4.44 2.44
CA ILE A 37 0.42 -5.45 3.37
C ILE A 37 1.43 -4.74 4.26
N ARG A 38 1.22 -4.82 5.58
CA ARG A 38 2.13 -4.23 6.56
C ARG A 38 2.86 -5.35 7.28
N ASN A 39 4.19 -5.37 7.14
CA ASN A 39 5.03 -6.36 7.82
C ASN A 39 4.53 -7.79 7.60
N GLY A 40 4.09 -8.08 6.38
CA GLY A 40 3.63 -9.41 6.02
C GLY A 40 2.16 -9.68 6.27
N THR A 41 1.41 -8.72 6.79
CA THR A 41 -0.01 -8.90 7.12
C THR A 41 -0.87 -7.93 6.33
N LEU A 42 -1.88 -8.44 5.67
CA LEU A 42 -2.85 -7.61 4.95
C LEU A 42 -3.60 -6.73 5.95
N VAL A 43 -3.70 -5.44 5.64
CA VAL A 43 -4.37 -4.49 6.53
C VAL A 43 -5.45 -3.70 5.77
N PRO A 44 -6.51 -3.28 6.49
CA PRO A 44 -7.59 -2.52 5.86
C PRO A 44 -7.20 -1.06 5.64
N GLY A 45 -8.05 -0.34 4.90
CA GLY A 45 -7.78 1.03 4.52
C GLY A 45 -7.65 2.02 5.68
N ASP A 46 -8.30 1.72 6.80
CA ASP A 46 -8.24 2.60 7.98
C ASP A 46 -7.11 2.25 8.94
N ALA A 47 -6.31 1.25 8.61
CA ALA A 47 -5.17 0.90 9.46
C ALA A 47 -4.15 2.02 9.46
N ARG A 48 -3.55 2.27 10.62
CA ARG A 48 -2.54 3.32 10.75
C ARG A 48 -1.15 2.73 10.55
N LEU A 49 -0.35 3.42 9.75
CA LEU A 49 1.02 2.98 9.43
C LEU A 49 2.01 3.81 10.22
N GLU A 50 3.11 3.18 10.65
CA GLU A 50 4.13 3.82 11.49
C GLU A 50 5.48 3.85 10.78
N ASP A 51 6.38 4.69 11.30
CA ASP A 51 7.69 4.91 10.67
C ASP A 51 8.51 3.63 10.50
N GLY A 52 8.40 2.70 11.43
CA GLY A 52 9.18 1.47 11.38
C GLY A 52 8.60 0.37 10.51
N ASP A 53 7.47 0.62 9.88
CA ASP A 53 6.78 -0.43 9.12
C ASP A 53 7.39 -0.63 7.75
N THR A 54 7.28 -1.87 7.25
CA THR A 54 7.57 -2.20 5.87
C THR A 54 6.24 -2.48 5.19
N ILE A 55 5.94 -1.68 4.17
CA ILE A 55 4.65 -1.71 3.50
C ILE A 55 4.83 -2.23 2.10
N GLU A 56 3.95 -3.13 1.69
CA GLU A 56 3.92 -3.62 0.31
C GLU A 56 2.58 -3.25 -0.29
N VAL A 57 2.59 -2.61 -1.46
CA VAL A 57 1.36 -2.26 -2.17
C VAL A 57 1.28 -3.16 -3.39
N ARG A 58 0.20 -3.92 -3.48
CA ARG A 58 -0.01 -4.86 -4.57
C ARG A 58 -1.23 -4.49 -5.38
N PRO A 59 -1.12 -4.44 -6.71
CA PRO A 59 -2.30 -4.22 -7.52
C PRO A 59 -3.23 -5.44 -7.46
N VAL A 60 -4.52 -5.17 -7.47
CA VAL A 60 -5.54 -6.21 -7.54
C VAL A 60 -5.95 -6.34 -9.00
N ILE A 61 -5.77 -7.51 -9.57
CA ILE A 61 -6.20 -7.78 -10.93
C ILE A 61 -7.61 -8.31 -10.82
N SER A 62 -8.58 -7.43 -11.01
CA SER A 62 -9.98 -7.81 -10.95
C SER A 62 -10.53 -7.99 -12.33
N GLY A 63 -11.63 -8.69 -12.45
CA GLY A 63 -12.34 -8.82 -13.69
C GLY A 63 -11.71 -9.76 -14.68
N GLY A 64 -10.56 -10.28 -14.36
CA GLY A 64 -9.94 -11.24 -15.26
C GLY A 64 -10.80 -12.48 -15.50
N ALA A 65 -11.70 -12.73 -14.58
CA ALA A 65 -12.59 -13.88 -14.71
C ALA A 65 -13.71 -13.68 -15.71
N ALA A 66 -13.87 -12.49 -16.16
CA ALA A 66 -14.94 -12.22 -17.10
C ALA A 66 -14.76 -13.04 -18.36
#